data_c2764f6f8ab7a5dcc3c933ef02c852ba
#
_entry.id   c2764f6f8ab7a5dcc3c933ef02c852ba
#
_cell.length_a   1.000
_cell.length_b   1.000
_cell.length_c   1.000
_cell.angle_alpha   90.00
_cell.angle_beta   90.00
_cell.angle_gamma   90.00
#
_symmetry.space_group_name_H-M   'P 1'
#
loop_
_entity.id
_entity.type
_entity.pdbx_description
1 polymer ?
#
loop_
_entity_poly.entity_id
_entity_poly.type
_entity_poly.pdbx_seq_one_letter_code
_entity_poly.pdbx_strand_id
1 'polypeptide(L)'
;MLACAFSHDAKLLILDEPTSGLDPLTRDEFLEILQDYIRDGQRSVLFSTHITTDLERVADYITLINRGNMIFTGSMEDLLSSYRLIKGKPCDLTADLEKNILGLRKTAMGFEGLITANAAVQYKHCVLDTATIDDIIICIGKGGTKA
;
A
#
# COMPACT_ATOMS: atom_id res chain seq x y z
N MET A 1 0.18 -17.22 21.83
CA MET A 1 -0.48 -17.77 20.63
C MET A 1 0.49 -17.89 19.44
N LEU A 2 1.29 -16.88 19.10
CA LEU A 2 2.26 -16.94 18.01
C LEU A 2 3.31 -18.06 18.15
N ALA A 3 3.88 -18.24 19.34
CA ALA A 3 4.84 -19.33 19.59
C ALA A 3 4.30 -20.72 19.24
N CYS A 4 3.00 -20.96 19.44
CA CYS A 4 2.37 -22.22 19.03
C CYS A 4 2.27 -22.36 17.50
N ALA A 5 2.03 -21.28 16.77
CA ALA A 5 1.97 -21.32 15.30
C ALA A 5 3.34 -21.67 14.69
N PHE A 6 4.42 -21.14 15.25
CA PHE A 6 5.79 -21.43 14.81
C PHE A 6 6.33 -22.80 15.27
N SER A 7 5.72 -23.42 16.30
CA SER A 7 6.14 -24.74 16.79
C SER A 7 5.73 -25.90 15.89
N HIS A 8 4.77 -25.67 14.98
CA HIS A 8 4.39 -26.63 13.94
C HIS A 8 5.15 -26.29 12.67
N ASP A 9 5.83 -27.22 12.08
CA ASP A 9 6.57 -27.03 10.82
C ASP A 9 5.63 -26.83 9.62
N ALA A 10 4.79 -25.79 9.71
CA ALA A 10 3.76 -25.48 8.74
C ALA A 10 4.37 -24.89 7.47
N LYS A 11 3.91 -25.35 6.31
CA LYS A 11 4.32 -24.75 5.02
C LYS A 11 3.67 -23.40 4.75
N LEU A 12 2.52 -23.15 5.35
CA LEU A 12 1.78 -21.89 5.25
C LEU A 12 1.31 -21.46 6.63
N LEU A 13 1.69 -20.25 7.05
CA LEU A 13 1.11 -19.56 8.20
C LEU A 13 0.05 -18.58 7.72
N ILE A 14 -1.09 -18.56 8.39
CA ILE A 14 -2.14 -17.55 8.17
C ILE A 14 -2.33 -16.80 9.47
N LEU A 15 -2.08 -15.49 9.45
CA LEU A 15 -2.08 -14.63 10.62
C LEU A 15 -3.00 -13.43 10.41
N ASP A 16 -3.81 -13.13 11.41
CA ASP A 16 -4.71 -11.97 11.38
C ASP A 16 -4.17 -10.90 12.33
N GLU A 17 -3.81 -9.73 11.78
CA GLU A 17 -3.26 -8.58 12.50
C GLU A 17 -2.15 -8.94 13.51
N PRO A 18 -1.10 -9.70 13.12
CA PRO A 18 -0.17 -10.32 14.06
C PRO A 18 0.67 -9.32 14.86
N THR A 19 0.85 -8.09 14.35
CA THR A 19 1.65 -7.03 14.96
C THR A 19 0.81 -6.02 15.73
N SER A 20 -0.51 -6.14 15.68
CA SER A 20 -1.43 -5.21 16.35
C SER A 20 -1.24 -5.25 17.86
N GLY A 21 -1.05 -4.06 18.46
CA GLY A 21 -0.84 -3.92 19.91
C GLY A 21 0.55 -4.28 20.42
N LEU A 22 1.49 -4.65 19.56
CA LEU A 22 2.88 -4.81 19.93
C LEU A 22 3.57 -3.44 20.04
N ASP A 23 4.49 -3.30 20.97
CA ASP A 23 5.41 -2.17 21.03
C ASP A 23 6.38 -2.21 19.81
N PRO A 24 7.03 -1.09 19.48
CA PRO A 24 7.87 -1.01 18.27
C PRO A 24 9.01 -2.03 18.22
N LEU A 25 9.63 -2.34 19.37
CA LEU A 25 10.75 -3.28 19.43
C LEU A 25 10.27 -4.73 19.18
N THR A 26 9.25 -5.15 19.92
CA THR A 26 8.65 -6.49 19.75
C THR A 26 8.07 -6.69 18.34
N ARG A 27 7.53 -5.63 17.74
CA ARG A 27 7.06 -5.66 16.34
C ARG A 27 8.22 -5.91 15.38
N ASP A 28 9.31 -5.18 15.55
CA ASP A 28 10.52 -5.31 14.75
C ASP A 28 11.07 -6.73 14.78
N GLU A 29 11.26 -7.27 15.98
CA GLU A 29 11.69 -8.65 16.23
C GLU A 29 10.74 -9.68 15.57
N PHE A 30 9.43 -9.44 15.64
CA PHE A 30 8.45 -10.33 15.02
C PHE A 30 8.55 -10.34 13.50
N LEU A 31 8.73 -9.18 12.87
CA LEU A 31 8.91 -9.10 11.42
C LEU A 31 10.20 -9.80 10.95
N GLU A 32 11.27 -9.71 11.74
CA GLU A 32 12.50 -10.48 11.49
C GLU A 32 12.25 -11.99 11.56
N ILE A 33 11.49 -12.46 12.55
CA ILE A 33 11.11 -13.87 12.65
C ILE A 33 10.31 -14.32 11.42
N LEU A 34 9.40 -13.49 10.89
CA LEU A 34 8.67 -13.81 9.67
C LEU A 34 9.59 -13.93 8.45
N GLN A 35 10.54 -13.01 8.30
CA GLN A 35 11.52 -13.06 7.22
C GLN A 35 12.40 -14.31 7.31
N ASP A 36 12.85 -14.65 8.49
CA ASP A 36 13.63 -15.85 8.72
C ASP A 36 12.84 -17.13 8.43
N TYR A 37 11.56 -17.13 8.77
CA TYR A 37 10.66 -18.26 8.54
C TYR A 37 10.49 -18.61 7.07
N ILE A 38 10.47 -17.62 6.17
CA ILE A 38 10.28 -17.80 4.72
C ILE A 38 11.60 -17.90 3.94
N ARG A 39 12.73 -17.67 4.60
CA ARG A 39 14.06 -17.54 3.95
C ARG A 39 14.46 -18.72 3.10
N ASP A 40 14.07 -19.94 3.46
CA ASP A 40 14.41 -21.16 2.73
C ASP A 40 13.58 -21.36 1.44
N GLY A 41 12.58 -20.52 1.19
CA GLY A 41 11.66 -20.59 0.05
C GLY A 41 10.71 -21.79 0.07
N GLN A 42 10.68 -22.56 1.17
CA GLN A 42 9.80 -23.72 1.32
C GLN A 42 8.51 -23.40 2.08
N ARG A 43 8.47 -22.22 2.69
CA ARG A 43 7.39 -21.76 3.56
C ARG A 43 6.84 -20.45 3.06
N SER A 44 5.59 -20.19 3.41
CA SER A 44 4.89 -18.93 3.08
C SER A 44 4.13 -18.42 4.27
N VAL A 45 3.96 -17.11 4.32
CA VAL A 45 3.14 -16.42 5.32
C VAL A 45 2.10 -15.58 4.60
N LEU A 46 0.86 -15.73 4.97
CA LEU A 46 -0.24 -14.84 4.62
C LEU A 46 -0.69 -14.11 5.88
N PHE A 47 -0.62 -12.81 5.91
CA PHE A 47 -1.12 -12.06 7.06
C PHE A 47 -1.94 -10.84 6.63
N SER A 48 -2.94 -10.51 7.46
CA SER A 48 -3.67 -9.25 7.34
C SER A 48 -3.01 -8.20 8.20
N THR A 49 -2.99 -6.95 7.75
CA THR A 49 -2.57 -5.81 8.58
C THR A 49 -3.15 -4.50 8.03
N HIS A 50 -3.35 -3.53 8.89
CA HIS A 50 -3.62 -2.14 8.54
C HIS A 50 -2.38 -1.25 8.72
N ILE A 51 -1.24 -1.84 9.10
CA ILE A 51 0.02 -1.15 9.36
C ILE A 51 0.90 -1.28 8.12
N THR A 52 0.92 -0.26 7.31
CA THR A 52 1.61 -0.23 6.00
C THR A 52 3.11 -0.41 6.08
N THR A 53 3.74 0.09 7.14
CA THR A 53 5.18 -0.07 7.38
C THR A 53 5.60 -1.53 7.55
N ASP A 54 4.71 -2.39 8.05
CA ASP A 54 4.99 -3.82 8.16
C ASP A 54 5.02 -4.47 6.77
N LEU A 55 4.10 -4.05 5.88
CA LEU A 55 4.07 -4.53 4.49
C LEU A 55 5.32 -4.10 3.73
N GLU A 56 5.73 -2.84 3.84
CA GLU A 56 6.93 -2.31 3.18
C GLU A 56 8.20 -3.08 3.57
N ARG A 57 8.20 -3.66 4.76
CA ARG A 57 9.35 -4.37 5.31
C ARG A 57 9.44 -5.84 4.90
N VAL A 58 8.30 -6.54 4.81
CA VAL A 58 8.32 -8.02 4.70
C VAL A 58 7.48 -8.58 3.56
N ALA A 59 6.63 -7.78 2.89
CA ALA A 59 5.73 -8.32 1.90
C ALA A 59 6.31 -8.27 0.48
N ASP A 60 6.39 -9.43 -0.17
CA ASP A 60 6.69 -9.52 -1.60
C ASP A 60 5.45 -9.26 -2.45
N TYR A 61 4.29 -9.76 -2.00
CA TYR A 61 3.01 -9.64 -2.67
C TYR A 61 1.97 -8.99 -1.75
N ILE A 62 1.09 -8.21 -2.34
CA ILE A 62 0.05 -7.50 -1.61
C ILE A 62 -1.31 -7.68 -2.29
N THR A 63 -2.35 -7.83 -1.48
CA THR A 63 -3.74 -7.74 -1.92
C THR A 63 -4.42 -6.61 -1.17
N LEU A 64 -4.85 -5.59 -1.89
CA LEU A 64 -5.56 -4.44 -1.34
C LEU A 64 -7.07 -4.64 -1.48
N ILE A 65 -7.76 -4.65 -0.36
CA ILE A 65 -9.23 -4.79 -0.29
C ILE A 65 -9.81 -3.48 0.28
N ASN A 66 -10.81 -2.94 -0.40
CA ASN A 66 -11.54 -1.78 0.07
C ASN A 66 -13.05 -1.99 -0.09
N ARG A 67 -13.82 -1.85 1.00
CA ARG A 67 -15.28 -2.01 1.03
C ARG A 67 -15.76 -3.31 0.38
N GLY A 68 -15.06 -4.43 0.63
CA GLY A 68 -15.39 -5.74 0.09
C GLY A 68 -14.99 -5.96 -1.38
N ASN A 69 -14.35 -4.99 -2.02
CA ASN A 69 -13.84 -5.14 -3.38
C ASN A 69 -12.32 -5.31 -3.35
N MET A 70 -11.82 -6.23 -4.16
CA MET A 70 -10.40 -6.36 -4.43
C MET A 70 -9.98 -5.23 -5.38
N ILE A 71 -9.12 -4.33 -4.91
CA ILE A 71 -8.65 -3.17 -5.67
C ILE A 71 -7.37 -3.51 -6.43
N PHE A 72 -6.51 -4.28 -5.80
CA PHE A 72 -5.23 -4.68 -6.37
C PHE A 72 -4.81 -6.03 -5.79
N THR A 73 -4.14 -6.84 -6.61
CA THR A 73 -3.37 -8.01 -6.18
C THR A 73 -2.16 -8.15 -7.09
N GLY A 74 -0.97 -8.30 -6.53
CA GLY A 74 0.28 -8.36 -7.28
C GLY A 74 1.49 -8.15 -6.39
N SER A 75 2.65 -7.95 -7.00
CA SER A 75 3.87 -7.64 -6.27
C SER A 75 3.80 -6.23 -5.66
N MET A 76 4.57 -6.02 -4.60
CA MET A 76 4.75 -4.70 -4.00
C MET A 76 5.31 -3.70 -5.03
N GLU A 77 6.26 -4.12 -5.83
CA GLU A 77 6.85 -3.30 -6.89
C GLU A 77 5.82 -2.86 -7.93
N ASP A 78 4.95 -3.78 -8.37
CA ASP A 78 3.87 -3.48 -9.32
C ASP A 78 2.90 -2.45 -8.74
N LEU A 79 2.53 -2.58 -7.46
CA LEU A 79 1.66 -1.62 -6.79
C LEU A 79 2.27 -0.22 -6.79
N LEU A 80 3.51 -0.09 -6.31
CA LEU A 80 4.20 1.20 -6.19
C LEU A 80 4.51 1.82 -7.55
N SER A 81 4.79 1.01 -8.56
CA SER A 81 5.03 1.47 -9.93
C SER A 81 3.77 1.93 -10.66
N SER A 82 2.60 1.39 -10.28
CA SER A 82 1.30 1.68 -10.92
C SER A 82 0.76 3.08 -10.64
N TYR A 83 1.25 3.77 -9.60
CA TYR A 83 0.74 5.05 -9.16
C TYR A 83 1.83 6.09 -8.99
N ARG A 84 1.42 7.37 -9.08
CA ARG A 84 2.25 8.55 -8.77
C ARG A 84 1.45 9.51 -7.91
N LEU A 85 2.12 10.17 -6.98
CA LEU A 85 1.56 11.30 -6.26
C LEU A 85 1.71 12.54 -7.14
N ILE A 86 0.59 13.16 -7.53
CA ILE A 86 0.59 14.37 -8.35
C ILE A 86 0.28 15.59 -7.49
N LYS A 87 1.07 16.64 -7.68
CA LYS A 87 0.92 17.94 -7.02
C LYS A 87 0.98 19.05 -8.05
N GLY A 88 0.19 20.10 -7.86
CA GLY A 88 0.20 21.25 -8.77
C GLY A 88 -0.43 22.48 -8.16
N LYS A 89 -0.31 23.61 -8.87
CA LYS A 89 -0.95 24.86 -8.50
C LYS A 89 -2.45 24.78 -8.80
N PRO A 90 -3.30 25.63 -8.19
CA PRO A 90 -4.73 25.63 -8.48
C PRO A 90 -5.07 25.81 -9.97
N CYS A 91 -4.24 26.59 -10.71
CA CYS A 91 -4.44 26.83 -12.14
C CYS A 91 -4.13 25.60 -13.04
N ASP A 92 -3.35 24.64 -12.53
CA ASP A 92 -2.98 23.45 -13.28
C ASP A 92 -4.05 22.35 -13.20
N LEU A 93 -5.03 22.51 -12.30
CA LEU A 93 -6.12 21.57 -12.11
C LEU A 93 -7.21 21.74 -13.17
N THR A 94 -7.05 21.08 -14.29
CA THR A 94 -8.07 21.03 -15.34
C THR A 94 -9.19 20.06 -14.97
N ALA A 95 -10.37 20.23 -15.58
CA ALA A 95 -11.51 19.32 -15.39
C ALA A 95 -11.20 17.88 -15.82
N ASP A 96 -10.31 17.70 -16.77
CA ASP A 96 -9.82 16.37 -17.20
C ASP A 96 -8.88 15.75 -16.17
N LEU A 97 -7.92 16.52 -15.67
CA LEU A 97 -7.03 16.07 -14.60
C LEU A 97 -7.80 15.69 -13.33
N GLU A 98 -8.80 16.49 -12.96
CA GLU A 98 -9.63 16.24 -11.78
C GLU A 98 -10.38 14.89 -11.84
N LYS A 99 -10.76 14.45 -13.05
CA LYS A 99 -11.40 13.14 -13.23
C LYS A 99 -10.44 11.96 -13.08
N ASN A 100 -9.16 12.18 -13.37
CA ASN A 100 -8.12 11.15 -13.33
C ASN A 100 -7.43 11.04 -11.97
N ILE A 101 -7.65 12.01 -11.05
CA ILE A 101 -7.05 12.00 -9.71
C ILE A 101 -7.95 11.23 -8.74
N LEU A 102 -7.34 10.30 -8.02
CA LEU A 102 -7.95 9.61 -6.89
C LEU A 102 -7.59 10.35 -5.60
N GLY A 103 -8.57 10.47 -4.68
CA GLY A 103 -8.35 11.08 -3.38
C GLY A 103 -7.95 12.56 -3.44
N LEU A 104 -8.39 13.31 -4.46
CA LEU A 104 -8.05 14.71 -4.68
C LEU A 104 -8.24 15.56 -3.42
N ARG A 105 -7.18 16.29 -3.06
CA ARG A 105 -7.12 17.23 -1.95
C ARG A 105 -6.81 18.61 -2.49
N LYS A 106 -7.72 19.55 -2.32
CA LYS A 106 -7.54 20.95 -2.74
C LYS A 106 -7.18 21.80 -1.52
N THR A 107 -6.20 22.66 -1.68
CA THR A 107 -5.78 23.67 -0.68
C THR A 107 -5.72 25.04 -1.32
N ALA A 108 -5.58 26.09 -0.52
CA ALA A 108 -5.39 27.46 -1.04
C ALA A 108 -4.12 27.60 -1.88
N MET A 109 -3.11 26.74 -1.67
CA MET A 109 -1.81 26.82 -2.36
C MET A 109 -1.71 25.88 -3.56
N GLY A 110 -2.61 24.90 -3.69
CA GLY A 110 -2.55 23.91 -4.77
C GLY A 110 -3.45 22.70 -4.55
N PHE A 111 -3.11 21.66 -5.24
CA PHE A 111 -3.79 20.36 -5.10
C PHE A 111 -2.75 19.24 -5.00
N GLU A 112 -3.18 18.14 -4.40
CA GLU A 112 -2.46 16.87 -4.45
C GLU A 112 -3.44 15.70 -4.54
N GLY A 113 -2.97 14.57 -5.05
CA GLY A 113 -3.73 13.34 -5.10
C GLY A 113 -2.96 12.23 -5.80
N LEU A 114 -3.59 11.09 -5.99
CA LEU A 114 -3.01 9.93 -6.62
C LEU A 114 -3.49 9.84 -8.07
N ILE A 115 -2.57 9.53 -8.98
CA ILE A 115 -2.86 9.30 -10.40
C ILE A 115 -2.18 8.01 -10.85
N THR A 116 -2.76 7.29 -11.81
CA THR A 116 -2.08 6.13 -12.40
C THR A 116 -0.84 6.57 -13.17
N ALA A 117 0.21 5.75 -13.14
CA ALA A 117 1.47 6.05 -13.84
C ALA A 117 1.27 6.32 -15.34
N ASN A 118 0.34 5.60 -15.97
CA ASN A 118 0.00 5.80 -17.39
C ASN A 118 -0.63 7.17 -17.64
N ALA A 119 -1.56 7.61 -16.81
CA ALA A 119 -2.19 8.91 -16.94
C ALA A 119 -1.24 10.06 -16.59
N ALA A 120 -0.32 9.85 -15.66
CA ALA A 120 0.66 10.85 -15.23
C ALA A 120 1.55 11.37 -16.37
N VAL A 121 1.79 10.55 -17.39
CA VAL A 121 2.63 10.93 -18.56
C VAL A 121 2.12 12.20 -19.27
N GLN A 122 0.81 12.45 -19.21
CA GLN A 122 0.17 13.61 -19.87
C GLN A 122 0.34 14.91 -19.07
N TYR A 123 0.67 14.82 -17.77
CA TYR A 123 0.70 15.95 -16.82
C TYR A 123 2.10 16.28 -16.33
N LYS A 124 3.10 16.26 -17.23
CA LYS A 124 4.52 16.53 -16.92
C LYS A 124 4.80 17.96 -16.38
N HIS A 125 3.84 18.87 -16.53
CA HIS A 125 3.92 20.22 -15.97
C HIS A 125 3.62 20.27 -14.47
N CYS A 126 2.97 19.23 -13.94
CA CYS A 126 2.77 19.03 -12.51
C CYS A 126 3.99 18.33 -11.88
N VAL A 127 4.10 18.45 -10.56
CA VAL A 127 5.10 17.68 -9.81
C VAL A 127 4.58 16.26 -9.64
N LEU A 128 5.40 15.30 -10.02
CA LEU A 128 5.11 13.87 -9.92
C LEU A 128 6.14 13.23 -8.98
N ASP A 129 5.68 12.78 -7.83
CA ASP A 129 6.48 12.05 -6.84
C ASP A 129 6.14 10.55 -6.85
N THR A 130 7.01 9.73 -6.28
CA THR A 130 6.68 8.33 -5.98
C THR A 130 5.59 8.29 -4.91
N ALA A 131 4.59 7.45 -5.12
CA ALA A 131 3.55 7.20 -4.12
C ALA A 131 4.04 6.15 -3.11
N THR A 132 3.75 6.36 -1.84
CA THR A 132 3.90 5.35 -0.78
C THR A 132 2.67 4.46 -0.71
N ILE A 133 2.74 3.33 -0.01
CA ILE A 133 1.56 2.50 0.25
C ILE A 133 0.48 3.29 0.97
N ASP A 134 0.86 4.12 1.95
CA ASP A 134 -0.06 4.99 2.68
C ASP A 134 -0.81 5.94 1.74
N ASP A 135 -0.10 6.60 0.82
CA ASP A 135 -0.71 7.49 -0.16
C ASP A 135 -1.76 6.74 -1.00
N ILE A 136 -1.41 5.54 -1.46
CA ILE A 136 -2.29 4.70 -2.28
C ILE A 136 -3.55 4.33 -1.49
N ILE A 137 -3.40 3.80 -0.27
CA ILE A 137 -4.53 3.37 0.56
C ILE A 137 -5.44 4.55 0.93
N ILE A 138 -4.85 5.68 1.35
CA ILE A 138 -5.61 6.88 1.74
C ILE A 138 -6.37 7.46 0.55
N CYS A 139 -5.75 7.57 -0.61
CA CYS A 139 -6.38 8.14 -1.79
C CYS A 139 -7.47 7.24 -2.35
N ILE A 140 -7.26 5.93 -2.40
CA ILE A 140 -8.27 4.96 -2.82
C ILE A 140 -9.43 4.92 -1.81
N GLY A 141 -9.13 4.94 -0.51
CA GLY A 141 -10.14 4.95 0.55
C GLY A 141 -11.06 6.17 0.49
N LYS A 142 -10.52 7.35 0.14
CA LYS A 142 -11.27 8.60 0.00
C LYS A 142 -11.95 8.75 -1.36
N GLY A 143 -11.34 8.21 -2.40
CA GLY A 143 -11.78 8.42 -3.79
C GLY A 143 -13.03 7.65 -4.18
N GLY A 144 -13.50 6.69 -3.37
CA GLY A 144 -14.61 5.79 -3.71
C GLY A 144 -14.45 5.25 -5.13
N THR A 145 -14.29 3.98 -5.31
CA THR A 145 -14.11 3.31 -6.61
C THR A 145 -15.08 3.91 -7.64
N LYS A 146 -14.59 4.77 -8.54
CA LYS A 146 -15.28 4.96 -9.80
C LYS A 146 -15.00 3.70 -10.61
N ALA A 147 -15.92 2.72 -10.47
CA ALA A 147 -15.99 1.60 -11.38
C ALA A 147 -16.33 2.10 -12.78
#